data_02b55a2947b46f98bead3cad6c052dd6
#
_entry.id   02b55a2947b46f98bead3cad6c052dd6
#
_cell.length_a   1.000
_cell.length_b   1.000
_cell.length_c   1.000
_cell.angle_alpha   90.00
_cell.angle_beta   90.00
_cell.angle_gamma   90.00
#
_symmetry.space_group_name_H-M   'P 1'
#
loop_
_entity.id
_entity.type
_entity.pdbx_description
1 polymer ?
#
loop_
_entity_poly.entity_id
_entity_poly.type
_entity_poly.pdbx_seq_one_letter_code
_entity_poly.pdbx_strand_id
1 'polypeptide(L)'
;WVNLRQEFNYSLVKERIACGKAYKDGTLDLEYSRVMDFFETVGFLVQSGRMRDDLFKETWGYYFSGYFQATKGFLQQDRAIDKTSYEGVFYLENHFGPDPTLRTPADLRSFFDDEQHIPNR
;
A
#
# COMPACT_ATOMS: atom_id res chain seq x y z
N TRP A 1 2.42 12.98 -12.47
CA TRP A 1 2.07 11.55 -12.27
C TRP A 1 3.07 10.65 -12.96
N VAL A 2 3.76 11.18 -13.95
CA VAL A 2 4.77 10.44 -14.69
C VAL A 2 5.85 9.83 -13.79
N ASN A 3 6.00 10.35 -12.59
CA ASN A 3 7.03 9.91 -11.64
C ASN A 3 6.53 8.95 -10.57
N LEU A 4 5.32 8.37 -10.73
CA LEU A 4 4.79 7.46 -9.72
C LEU A 4 5.68 6.24 -9.49
N ARG A 5 6.19 5.63 -10.56
CA ARG A 5 7.13 4.51 -10.43
C ARG A 5 8.40 4.93 -9.72
N GLN A 6 8.94 6.09 -10.06
CA GLN A 6 10.13 6.60 -9.43
C GLN A 6 9.88 6.89 -7.95
N GLU A 7 8.75 7.51 -7.62
CA GLU A 7 8.38 7.74 -6.24
C GLU A 7 8.33 6.43 -5.45
N PHE A 8 7.60 5.43 -5.94
CA PHE A 8 7.45 4.17 -5.23
C PHE A 8 8.76 3.39 -5.14
N ASN A 9 9.53 3.34 -6.24
CA ASN A 9 10.72 2.49 -6.34
C ASN A 9 11.99 3.14 -5.83
N TYR A 10 12.00 4.45 -5.60
CA TYR A 10 13.19 5.17 -5.12
C TYR A 10 12.88 6.04 -3.92
N SER A 11 11.93 6.98 -4.02
CA SER A 11 11.68 7.94 -2.96
C SER A 11 11.08 7.31 -1.71
N LEU A 12 10.27 6.26 -1.86
CA LEU A 12 9.58 5.59 -0.75
C LEU A 12 10.29 4.33 -0.26
N VAL A 13 11.50 4.02 -0.76
CA VAL A 13 12.19 2.78 -0.39
C VAL A 13 12.42 2.69 1.12
N LYS A 14 12.86 3.77 1.75
CA LYS A 14 13.09 3.79 3.20
C LYS A 14 11.80 3.53 3.98
N GLU A 15 10.72 4.16 3.57
CA GLU A 15 9.42 4.02 4.22
C GLU A 15 8.85 2.61 4.01
N ARG A 16 9.03 2.04 2.84
CA ARG A 16 8.60 0.66 2.56
C ARG A 16 9.34 -0.33 3.44
N ILE A 17 10.67 -0.19 3.54
CA ILE A 17 11.50 -1.04 4.39
C ILE A 17 11.12 -0.87 5.86
N ALA A 18 10.96 0.36 6.33
CA ALA A 18 10.59 0.64 7.72
C ALA A 18 9.22 0.07 8.07
N CYS A 19 8.25 0.20 7.18
CA CYS A 19 6.92 -0.35 7.38
C CYS A 19 6.97 -1.88 7.49
N GLY A 20 7.70 -2.53 6.60
CA GLY A 20 7.83 -3.99 6.60
C GLY A 20 8.52 -4.51 7.86
N LYS A 21 9.59 -3.83 8.27
CA LYS A 21 10.29 -4.20 9.49
C LYS A 21 9.38 -4.08 10.71
N ALA A 22 8.67 -2.96 10.83
CA ALA A 22 7.76 -2.73 11.95
C ALA A 22 6.63 -3.76 11.97
N TYR A 23 6.09 -4.10 10.79
CA TYR A 23 5.07 -5.14 10.71
C TYR A 23 5.58 -6.48 11.24
N LYS A 24 6.76 -6.90 10.79
CA LYS A 24 7.34 -8.18 11.18
C LYS A 24 7.70 -8.22 12.67
N ASP A 25 8.15 -7.09 13.22
CA ASP A 25 8.51 -6.96 14.63
C ASP A 25 7.28 -6.80 15.52
N GLY A 26 6.09 -6.62 14.97
CA GLY A 26 4.88 -6.37 15.74
C GLY A 26 4.83 -4.97 16.35
N THR A 27 5.58 -4.02 15.79
CA THR A 27 5.68 -2.65 16.34
C THR A 27 5.13 -1.60 15.37
N LEU A 28 4.33 -2.02 14.37
CA LEU A 28 3.79 -1.11 13.37
C LEU A 28 2.93 -0.03 14.03
N ASP A 29 3.23 1.23 13.69
CA ASP A 29 2.51 2.39 14.19
C ASP A 29 2.26 3.36 13.03
N LEU A 30 3.14 4.36 12.84
CA LEU A 30 2.95 5.38 11.81
C LEU A 30 3.76 5.13 10.54
N GLU A 31 4.56 4.07 10.49
CA GLU A 31 5.46 3.79 9.37
C GLU A 31 4.71 3.59 8.05
N TYR A 32 3.43 3.23 8.11
CA TYR A 32 2.63 3.00 6.91
C TYR A 32 2.20 4.30 6.20
N SER A 33 2.23 5.43 6.89
CA SER A 33 1.54 6.64 6.44
C SER A 33 1.96 7.10 5.05
N ARG A 34 3.25 7.22 4.79
CA ARG A 34 3.72 7.73 3.50
C ARG A 34 3.45 6.77 2.36
N VAL A 35 3.58 5.47 2.61
CA VAL A 35 3.26 4.46 1.60
C VAL A 35 1.77 4.51 1.27
N MET A 36 0.92 4.60 2.27
CA MET A 36 -0.51 4.64 2.04
C MET A 36 -0.98 5.98 1.46
N ASP A 37 -0.28 7.09 1.74
CA ASP A 37 -0.53 8.36 1.06
C ASP A 37 -0.24 8.25 -0.45
N PHE A 38 0.80 7.52 -0.82
CA PHE A 38 1.07 7.23 -2.21
C PHE A 38 -0.12 6.49 -2.86
N PHE A 39 -0.60 5.44 -2.21
CA PHE A 39 -1.75 4.68 -2.73
C PHE A 39 -3.04 5.48 -2.70
N GLU A 40 -3.17 6.44 -1.80
CA GLU A 40 -4.31 7.37 -1.81
C GLU A 40 -4.34 8.17 -3.11
N THR A 41 -3.19 8.71 -3.52
CA THR A 41 -3.05 9.41 -4.80
C THR A 41 -3.38 8.48 -5.97
N VAL A 42 -2.82 7.28 -5.98
CA VAL A 42 -3.09 6.29 -7.04
C VAL A 42 -4.59 5.98 -7.08
N GLY A 43 -5.22 5.81 -5.93
CA GLY A 43 -6.66 5.53 -5.84
C GLY A 43 -7.50 6.62 -6.48
N PHE A 44 -7.18 7.87 -6.24
CA PHE A 44 -7.89 8.99 -6.89
C PHE A 44 -7.67 9.00 -8.40
N LEU A 45 -6.48 8.64 -8.87
CA LEU A 45 -6.23 8.56 -10.31
C LEU A 45 -7.06 7.46 -10.97
N VAL A 46 -7.16 6.30 -10.34
CA VAL A 46 -7.98 5.21 -10.85
C VAL A 46 -9.46 5.59 -10.81
N GLN A 47 -9.92 6.12 -9.68
CA GLN A 47 -11.32 6.51 -9.50
C GLN A 47 -11.77 7.56 -10.51
N SER A 48 -10.90 8.50 -10.84
CA SER A 48 -11.20 9.57 -11.80
C SER A 48 -11.01 9.15 -13.25
N GLY A 49 -10.60 7.92 -13.52
CA GLY A 49 -10.36 7.42 -14.87
C GLY A 49 -9.05 7.88 -15.49
N ARG A 50 -8.18 8.54 -14.73
CA ARG A 50 -6.86 8.99 -15.20
C ARG A 50 -5.84 7.87 -15.24
N MET A 51 -6.09 6.78 -14.53
CA MET A 51 -5.28 5.57 -14.60
C MET A 51 -6.21 4.40 -14.87
N ARG A 52 -5.87 3.58 -15.87
CA ARG A 52 -6.68 2.42 -16.24
C ARG A 52 -6.56 1.32 -15.19
N ASP A 53 -7.65 0.56 -15.03
CA ASP A 53 -7.70 -0.55 -14.08
C ASP A 53 -6.60 -1.58 -14.32
N ASP A 54 -6.41 -1.97 -15.60
CA ASP A 54 -5.41 -2.97 -15.94
C ASP A 54 -3.99 -2.49 -15.64
N LEU A 55 -3.71 -1.21 -15.87
CA LEU A 55 -2.41 -0.63 -15.54
C LEU A 55 -2.16 -0.67 -14.04
N PHE A 56 -3.16 -0.31 -13.24
CA PHE A 56 -3.04 -0.40 -11.79
C PHE A 56 -2.77 -1.83 -11.34
N LYS A 57 -3.58 -2.79 -11.81
CA LYS A 57 -3.45 -4.19 -11.40
C LYS A 57 -2.07 -4.75 -11.73
N GLU A 58 -1.57 -4.48 -12.92
CA GLU A 58 -0.28 -5.01 -13.37
C GLU A 58 0.90 -4.35 -12.66
N THR A 59 0.81 -3.06 -12.36
CA THR A 59 1.94 -2.30 -11.83
C THR A 59 1.99 -2.32 -10.31
N TRP A 60 0.85 -2.13 -9.64
CA TRP A 60 0.82 -1.92 -8.19
C TRP A 60 -0.15 -2.81 -7.42
N GLY A 61 -1.01 -3.57 -8.08
CA GLY A 61 -2.05 -4.33 -7.39
C GLY A 61 -1.53 -5.26 -6.31
N TYR A 62 -0.44 -5.97 -6.58
CA TYR A 62 0.20 -6.85 -5.62
C TYR A 62 0.73 -6.07 -4.40
N TYR A 63 1.49 -5.00 -4.66
CA TYR A 63 2.06 -4.17 -3.59
C TYR A 63 0.97 -3.50 -2.77
N PHE A 64 -0.04 -2.94 -3.42
CA PHE A 64 -1.16 -2.32 -2.73
C PHE A 64 -1.82 -3.32 -1.78
N SER A 65 -2.12 -4.52 -2.27
CA SER A 65 -2.79 -5.54 -1.47
C SER A 65 -1.98 -5.91 -0.23
N GLY A 66 -0.66 -6.08 -0.38
CA GLY A 66 0.21 -6.39 0.75
C GLY A 66 0.18 -5.32 1.82
N TYR A 67 0.38 -4.07 1.43
CA TYR A 67 0.36 -2.96 2.37
C TYR A 67 -1.02 -2.73 2.97
N PHE A 68 -2.07 -2.86 2.17
CA PHE A 68 -3.43 -2.68 2.67
C PHE A 68 -3.79 -3.75 3.71
N GLN A 69 -3.55 -5.02 3.41
CA GLN A 69 -3.88 -6.09 4.34
C GLN A 69 -3.14 -5.95 5.67
N ALA A 70 -1.89 -5.51 5.63
CA ALA A 70 -1.10 -5.33 6.85
C ALA A 70 -1.55 -4.13 7.69
N THR A 71 -2.16 -3.13 7.08
CA THR A 71 -2.42 -1.84 7.74
C THR A 71 -3.90 -1.50 7.87
N LYS A 72 -4.79 -2.35 7.38
CA LYS A 72 -6.22 -1.99 7.30
C LYS A 72 -6.85 -1.63 8.65
N GLY A 73 -6.39 -2.26 9.73
CA GLY A 73 -6.89 -1.93 11.06
C GLY A 73 -6.59 -0.48 11.45
N PHE A 74 -5.37 -0.01 11.14
CA PHE A 74 -4.99 1.38 11.36
C PHE A 74 -5.79 2.33 10.49
N LEU A 75 -5.95 1.95 9.21
CA LEU A 75 -6.71 2.78 8.26
C LEU A 75 -8.18 2.89 8.67
N GLN A 76 -8.77 1.80 9.17
CA GLN A 76 -10.14 1.82 9.67
C GLN A 76 -10.29 2.72 10.89
N GLN A 77 -9.29 2.73 11.78
CA GLN A 77 -9.27 3.64 12.93
C GLN A 77 -9.19 5.09 12.47
N ASP A 78 -8.36 5.39 11.47
CA ASP A 78 -8.26 6.74 10.92
C ASP A 78 -9.60 7.19 10.34
N ARG A 79 -10.31 6.31 9.63
CA ARG A 79 -11.63 6.64 9.08
C ARG A 79 -12.71 6.78 10.15
N ALA A 80 -12.55 6.11 11.29
CA ALA A 80 -13.49 6.29 12.39
C ALA A 80 -13.40 7.70 12.99
N ILE A 81 -12.21 8.31 12.92
CA ILE A 81 -11.98 9.69 13.39
C ILE A 81 -12.41 10.68 12.29
N ASP A 82 -12.05 10.40 11.04
CA ASP A 82 -12.37 11.25 9.89
C ASP A 82 -12.76 10.38 8.71
N LYS A 83 -14.05 10.46 8.32
CA LYS A 83 -14.61 9.63 7.25
C LYS A 83 -13.97 9.86 5.89
N THR A 84 -13.26 10.98 5.69
CA THR A 84 -12.59 11.29 4.43
C THR A 84 -11.19 10.71 4.36
N SER A 85 -10.67 10.14 5.46
CA SER A 85 -9.33 9.55 5.47
C SER A 85 -9.27 8.34 4.55
N TYR A 86 -8.28 8.35 3.66
CA TYR A 86 -7.95 7.21 2.79
C TYR A 86 -9.10 6.78 1.86
N GLU A 87 -9.89 7.74 1.36
CA GLU A 87 -10.98 7.43 0.41
C GLU A 87 -10.48 6.71 -0.84
N GLY A 88 -9.35 7.16 -1.40
CA GLY A 88 -8.77 6.52 -2.58
C GLY A 88 -8.28 5.11 -2.31
N VAL A 89 -7.68 4.89 -1.14
CA VAL A 89 -7.22 3.57 -0.71
C VAL A 89 -8.40 2.61 -0.59
N PHE A 90 -9.47 3.01 0.08
CA PHE A 90 -10.64 2.14 0.23
C PHE A 90 -11.39 1.96 -1.09
N TYR A 91 -11.34 2.96 -1.98
CA TYR A 91 -11.85 2.77 -3.33
C TYR A 91 -11.11 1.62 -4.04
N LEU A 92 -9.77 1.60 -3.98
CA LEU A 92 -8.99 0.53 -4.60
C LEU A 92 -9.36 -0.85 -4.05
N GLU A 93 -9.47 -0.96 -2.72
CA GLU A 93 -9.81 -2.23 -2.10
C GLU A 93 -11.21 -2.70 -2.51
N ASN A 94 -12.18 -1.81 -2.50
CA ASN A 94 -13.56 -2.16 -2.86
C ASN A 94 -13.71 -2.49 -4.34
N HIS A 95 -12.91 -1.85 -5.19
CA HIS A 95 -13.02 -2.02 -6.64
C HIS A 95 -12.29 -3.27 -7.13
N PHE A 96 -11.11 -3.57 -6.57
CA PHE A 96 -10.27 -4.68 -7.06
C PHE A 96 -10.32 -5.91 -6.14
N GLY A 97 -10.57 -5.73 -4.86
CA GLY A 97 -10.50 -6.81 -3.89
C GLY A 97 -9.07 -7.19 -3.52
N PRO A 98 -8.90 -8.13 -2.57
CA PRO A 98 -7.58 -8.56 -2.13
C PRO A 98 -6.90 -9.46 -3.16
N ASP A 99 -5.56 -9.43 -3.19
CA ASP A 99 -4.78 -10.37 -3.97
C ASP A 99 -4.90 -11.75 -3.30
N PRO A 100 -5.31 -12.81 -4.04
CA PRO A 100 -5.49 -14.14 -3.45
C PRO A 100 -4.22 -14.76 -2.87
N THR A 101 -3.04 -14.28 -3.26
CA THR A 101 -1.77 -14.79 -2.74
C THR A 101 -1.33 -14.11 -1.44
N LEU A 102 -2.06 -13.11 -0.96
CA LEU A 102 -1.70 -12.33 0.23
C LEU A 102 -2.82 -12.36 1.26
N ARG A 103 -3.24 -13.57 1.68
CA ARG A 103 -4.39 -13.73 2.58
C ARG A 103 -4.03 -14.04 4.02
N THR A 104 -2.91 -14.72 4.25
CA THR A 104 -2.55 -15.20 5.59
C THR A 104 -1.44 -14.34 6.18
N PRO A 105 -1.27 -14.35 7.51
CA PRO A 105 -0.12 -13.69 8.12
C PRO A 105 1.23 -14.18 7.57
N ALA A 106 1.33 -15.46 7.22
CA ALA A 106 2.56 -15.99 6.62
C ALA A 106 2.81 -15.40 5.23
N ASP A 107 1.76 -15.21 4.43
CA ASP A 107 1.87 -14.56 3.12
C ASP A 107 2.38 -13.12 3.27
N LEU A 108 1.85 -12.39 4.25
CA LEU A 108 2.27 -11.00 4.48
C LEU A 108 3.70 -10.92 4.99
N ARG A 109 4.12 -11.84 5.84
CA ARG A 109 5.52 -11.90 6.27
C ARG A 109 6.45 -12.12 5.10
N SER A 110 6.10 -13.05 4.21
CA SER A 110 6.88 -13.31 3.00
C SER A 110 6.94 -12.08 2.09
N PHE A 111 5.79 -11.39 1.93
CA PHE A 111 5.72 -10.14 1.18
C PHE A 111 6.71 -9.11 1.75
N PHE A 112 6.70 -8.91 3.06
CA PHE A 112 7.59 -7.93 3.70
C PHE A 112 9.03 -8.40 3.77
N ASP A 113 9.30 -9.70 3.77
CA ASP A 113 10.67 -10.19 3.61
C ASP A 113 11.26 -9.72 2.27
N ASP A 114 10.48 -9.81 1.19
CA ASP A 114 10.91 -9.30 -0.11
C ASP A 114 11.11 -7.79 -0.09
N GLU A 115 10.23 -7.04 0.62
CA GLU A 115 10.36 -5.59 0.74
C GLU A 115 11.61 -5.16 1.50
N GLN A 116 12.15 -6.00 2.40
CA GLN A 116 13.41 -5.71 3.09
C GLN A 116 14.62 -5.76 2.17
N HIS A 117 14.49 -6.38 1.01
CA HIS A 117 15.59 -6.56 0.07
C HIS A 117 15.52 -5.59 -1.11
N ILE A 118 14.70 -4.55 -1.03
CA ILE A 118 14.65 -3.52 -2.07
C ILE A 118 16.00 -2.82 -2.12
N PRO A 119 16.61 -2.68 -3.32
CA PRO A 119 17.89 -1.96 -3.42
C PRO A 119 17.76 -0.52 -2.94
N ASN A 120 18.63 -0.14 -2.02
CA ASN A 120 18.67 1.25 -1.54
C ASN A 120 19.55 2.06 -2.49
N ARG A 121 18.92 2.93 -3.25
CA ARG A 121 19.60 3.73 -4.28
C ARG A 121 19.76 5.18 -3.88
#